data_100bed45e4c8bad1901b60956c70ee39
#
_entry.id   100bed45e4c8bad1901b60956c70ee39
#
_cell.length_a   1.000
_cell.length_b   1.000
_cell.length_c   1.000
_cell.angle_alpha   90.00
_cell.angle_beta   90.00
_cell.angle_gamma   90.00
#
_symmetry.space_group_name_H-M   'P 1'
#
loop_
_entity.id
_entity.type
_entity.pdbx_description
1 polymer ?
#
loop_
_entity_poly.entity_id
_entity_poly.type
_entity_poly.pdbx_seq_one_letter_code
_entity_poly.pdbx_strand_id
1 'polypeptide(L)' 'MKTGWLKSGKKWYYFNKSGAMVTGNVKIGKTNYSFSSSGEWIP' A
#
# COMPACT_ATOMS: atom_id res chain seq x y z
N MET A 1 -5.36 11.24 10.39
CA MET A 1 -5.06 10.53 9.14
C MET A 1 -4.21 9.32 9.40
N LYS A 2 -4.52 8.24 8.71
CA LYS A 2 -3.70 7.03 8.84
C LYS A 2 -2.68 6.97 7.73
N THR A 3 -1.47 6.58 8.08
CA THR A 3 -0.41 6.31 7.12
C THR A 3 0.15 4.93 7.40
N GLY A 4 0.83 4.35 6.41
CA GLY A 4 1.41 3.04 6.57
C GLY A 4 0.46 1.93 6.15
N TRP A 5 0.70 0.73 6.67
CA TRP A 5 -0.05 -0.45 6.27
C TRP A 5 -1.42 -0.51 6.93
N LEU A 6 -2.41 -0.88 6.14
CA LEU A 6 -3.77 -1.10 6.63
C LEU A 6 -4.26 -2.44 6.13
N LYS A 7 -4.68 -3.30 7.05
CA LYS A 7 -5.25 -4.59 6.69
C LYS A 7 -6.77 -4.48 6.68
N SER A 8 -7.37 -4.84 5.54
CA SER A 8 -8.81 -4.84 5.40
C SER A 8 -9.25 -6.19 4.86
N GLY A 9 -9.87 -7.00 5.71
CA GLY A 9 -10.24 -8.34 5.35
C GLY A 9 -9.01 -9.17 5.02
N LYS A 10 -8.93 -9.66 3.80
CA LYS A 10 -7.80 -10.47 3.34
C LYS A 10 -6.78 -9.66 2.56
N LYS A 11 -6.94 -8.34 2.51
CA LYS A 11 -6.12 -7.49 1.65
C LYS A 11 -5.37 -6.48 2.47
N TRP A 12 -4.17 -6.12 1.97
CA TRP A 12 -3.34 -5.12 2.60
C TRP A 12 -3.27 -3.90 1.71
N TYR A 13 -3.36 -2.73 2.32
CA TYR A 13 -3.21 -1.46 1.63
C TYR A 13 -2.11 -0.66 2.30
N TYR A 14 -1.53 0.25 1.56
CA TYR A 14 -0.49 1.10 2.12
C TYR A 14 -0.82 2.56 1.81
N PHE A 15 -0.71 3.38 2.83
CA PHE A 15 -0.96 4.81 2.71
C PHE A 15 0.35 5.56 2.88
N ASN A 16 0.61 6.50 1.97
CA ASN A 16 1.83 7.28 2.03
C ASN A 16 1.73 8.36 3.10
N LYS A 17 2.78 9.19 3.19
CA LYS A 17 2.84 10.20 4.25
C LYS A 17 1.72 11.22 4.18
N SER A 18 1.18 11.45 3.01
CA SER A 18 0.06 12.39 2.88
C SER A 18 -1.28 11.72 3.14
N GLY A 19 -1.29 10.42 3.42
CA GLY A 19 -2.51 9.70 3.70
C GLY A 19 -3.22 9.16 2.47
N ALA A 20 -2.58 9.21 1.31
CA ALA A 20 -3.17 8.71 0.08
C ALA A 20 -2.78 7.26 -0.14
N MET A 21 -3.73 6.47 -0.61
CA MET A 21 -3.49 5.07 -0.91
C MET A 21 -2.62 4.95 -2.14
N VAL A 22 -1.60 4.08 -2.07
CA VAL A 22 -0.68 3.89 -3.18
C VAL A 22 -1.15 2.73 -4.06
N THR A 23 -0.79 2.80 -5.34
CA THR A 23 -1.10 1.76 -6.30
C THR A 23 0.11 1.52 -7.17
N GLY A 24 0.13 0.37 -7.86
CA GLY A 24 1.23 0.04 -8.75
C GLY A 24 2.48 -0.36 -8.00
N ASN A 25 3.63 -0.16 -8.63
CA ASN A 25 4.91 -0.51 -8.02
C ASN A 25 5.33 0.61 -7.07
N VAL A 26 5.51 0.26 -5.81
CA VAL A 26 5.87 1.22 -4.78
C VAL A 26 7.04 0.67 -3.99
N LYS A 27 8.04 1.50 -3.78
CA LYS A 27 9.17 1.13 -2.95
C LYS A 27 8.94 1.67 -1.54
N ILE A 28 8.92 0.78 -0.58
CA ILE A 28 8.70 1.14 0.81
C ILE A 28 9.93 0.68 1.60
N GLY A 29 10.62 1.65 2.16
CA GLY A 29 11.90 1.35 2.82
C GLY A 29 12.88 0.81 1.81
N LYS A 30 13.35 -0.42 2.01
CA LYS A 30 14.30 -1.06 1.11
C LYS A 30 13.66 -2.15 0.25
N THR A 31 12.33 -2.26 0.29
CA THR A 31 11.63 -3.34 -0.37
C THR A 31 10.65 -2.80 -1.39
N ASN A 32 10.64 -3.41 -2.57
CA ASN A 32 9.68 -3.06 -3.59
C ASN A 32 8.41 -3.88 -3.40
N TYR A 33 7.29 -3.21 -3.44
CA TYR A 33 5.98 -3.86 -3.33
C TYR A 33 5.16 -3.56 -4.56
N SER A 34 4.30 -4.50 -4.92
CA SER A 34 3.39 -4.33 -6.04
C SER A 34 1.98 -4.21 -5.49
N PHE A 35 1.26 -3.21 -5.99
CA PHE A 35 -0.13 -3.00 -5.60
C PHE A 35 -0.99 -3.00 -6.85
N SER A 36 -2.20 -3.53 -6.73
CA SER A 36 -3.13 -3.53 -7.85
C SER A 36 -3.69 -2.13 -8.08
N SER A 37 -4.44 -1.97 -9.16
CA SER A 37 -5.04 -0.67 -9.45
C SER A 37 -6.04 -0.24 -8.38
N SER A 38 -6.55 -1.17 -7.60
CA SER A 38 -7.44 -0.83 -6.49
C SER A 38 -6.67 -0.57 -5.20
N GLY A 39 -5.34 -0.73 -5.22
CA GLY A 39 -4.50 -0.40 -4.08
C GLY A 39 -4.18 -1.57 -3.16
N GLU A 40 -4.59 -2.77 -3.51
CA GLU A 40 -4.30 -3.93 -2.66
C GLU A 40 -2.92 -4.50 -2.98
N TRP A 41 -2.24 -4.93 -1.94
CA TRP A 41 -0.90 -5.49 -2.08
C TRP A 41 -0.95 -6.84 -2.78
N ILE A 42 -0.07 -7.00 -3.74
CA ILE A 42 0.08 -8.25 -4.47
C ILE A 42 1.41 -8.87 -4.05
N PRO A 43 1.39 -9.97 -3.27
CA PRO A 43 2.62 -10.62 -2.82
C PRO A 43 3.34 -11.36 -3.93
#